data_80612c54658a92c51962c7a37d0b74c4
#
_entry.id   80612c54658a92c51962c7a37d0b74c4
#
_cell.length_a   1.000
_cell.length_b   1.000
_cell.length_c   1.000
_cell.angle_alpha   90.00
_cell.angle_beta   90.00
_cell.angle_gamma   90.00
#
_symmetry.space_group_name_H-M   'P 1'
#
loop_
_entity.id
_entity.type
_entity.pdbx_description
1 polymer ?
#
loop_
_entity_poly.entity_id
_entity_poly.type
_entity_poly.pdbx_seq_one_letter_code
_entity_poly.pdbx_strand_id
1 'polypeptide(L)'
;MRSLDELARAAGAAFDVARAVSDVREVEVFVAANSALLARLNYTSHIPCNGVEEPKSVASYGLGLRAVFAMPDGPRVGFGSEPSDLSAAGARRALDKARRAAVADPDFVSLPRPSTGPRTLLDYHDPLLMDLPDERLVEAGWTIVNGALSTFLASSRLAELAPDDEALRQLGLIVGGDLTILAERVAVVSTAMPRVQTDESTMLAAFVTAMVEAHGAKGSGWSTGTRLDHLTDEAGSEAAQAAIAAIGGARVRSGRYTVVFGHQPVTDLLHNLVVPACHAGAFYASASPFLGRLGRRVAAAELSVYDHGAMPGLMASKGITCEGLPTGRTDLIRHGVLAGCLSSWYETQRLLRDPRRADKLGGADDAARAAALVPRNGFRFGGGGRQFDRRPGVATTNVVVEGAEPVSRDELLRRVGDGLYIGRIWYTYPINGLRAGDFTCTVVADSYIIRDGRIAEPLRPNTIRINDNIATFLNNVVGITKDVKGTLVWAADGVVYAPEIAVSGVRVDEIAGFMEDLDG
;
A
#
# COMPACT_ATOMS: atom_id res chain seq x y z
N MET A 1 15.39 -19.45 5.32
CA MET A 1 14.64 -19.36 4.04
C MET A 1 15.44 -20.00 2.89
N ARG A 2 14.80 -20.47 1.76
CA ARG A 2 15.52 -21.01 0.58
C ARG A 2 16.45 -19.95 -0.02
N SER A 3 17.64 -20.37 -0.49
CA SER A 3 18.60 -19.42 -1.08
C SER A 3 18.19 -18.99 -2.49
N LEU A 4 18.66 -17.81 -2.90
CA LEU A 4 18.39 -17.28 -4.24
C LEU A 4 18.90 -18.21 -5.35
N ASP A 5 20.09 -18.83 -5.13
CA ASP A 5 20.68 -19.81 -6.05
C ASP A 5 19.85 -21.10 -6.17
N GLU A 6 19.25 -21.57 -5.08
CA GLU A 6 18.32 -22.71 -5.12
C GLU A 6 17.10 -22.38 -5.96
N LEU A 7 16.51 -21.19 -5.78
CA LEU A 7 15.34 -20.76 -6.56
C LEU A 7 15.69 -20.59 -8.04
N ALA A 8 16.85 -20.01 -8.34
CA ALA A 8 17.31 -19.84 -9.72
C ALA A 8 17.52 -21.20 -10.44
N ARG A 9 18.16 -22.16 -9.76
CA ARG A 9 18.34 -23.52 -10.31
C ARG A 9 16.99 -24.22 -10.50
N ALA A 10 16.08 -24.09 -9.54
CA ALA A 10 14.76 -24.68 -9.62
C ALA A 10 13.93 -24.08 -10.77
N ALA A 11 13.99 -22.76 -10.94
CA ALA A 11 13.32 -22.08 -12.05
C ALA A 11 13.84 -22.56 -13.41
N GLY A 12 15.16 -22.65 -13.58
CA GLY A 12 15.79 -23.18 -14.81
C GLY A 12 15.40 -24.63 -15.10
N ALA A 13 15.49 -25.51 -14.09
CA ALA A 13 15.11 -26.92 -14.24
C ALA A 13 13.61 -27.09 -14.57
N ALA A 14 12.73 -26.36 -13.90
CA ALA A 14 11.30 -26.39 -14.18
C ALA A 14 10.97 -25.85 -15.59
N PHE A 15 11.68 -24.83 -16.04
CA PHE A 15 11.58 -24.29 -17.38
C PHE A 15 11.99 -25.32 -18.44
N ASP A 16 13.10 -26.01 -18.24
CA ASP A 16 13.57 -27.06 -19.16
C ASP A 16 12.59 -28.23 -19.25
N VAL A 17 12.00 -28.64 -18.11
CA VAL A 17 10.94 -29.65 -18.07
C VAL A 17 9.72 -29.22 -18.86
N ALA A 18 9.27 -27.99 -18.69
CA ALA A 18 8.03 -27.52 -19.32
C ALA A 18 8.20 -27.26 -20.82
N ARG A 19 9.32 -26.65 -21.24
CA ARG A 19 9.59 -26.35 -22.65
C ARG A 19 9.87 -27.60 -23.52
N ALA A 20 10.24 -28.72 -22.89
CA ALA A 20 10.46 -29.99 -23.58
C ALA A 20 9.15 -30.67 -24.05
N VAL A 21 8.02 -30.20 -23.56
CA VAL A 21 6.70 -30.78 -23.89
C VAL A 21 6.18 -30.18 -25.20
N SER A 22 5.88 -31.04 -26.17
CA SER A 22 5.68 -30.69 -27.59
C SER A 22 4.52 -29.74 -27.86
N ASP A 23 3.47 -29.73 -27.04
CA ASP A 23 2.32 -28.85 -27.19
C ASP A 23 2.44 -27.52 -26.40
N VAL A 24 3.54 -27.31 -25.65
CA VAL A 24 3.83 -26.05 -24.99
C VAL A 24 4.51 -25.09 -25.95
N ARG A 25 3.83 -24.00 -26.30
CA ARG A 25 4.37 -22.95 -27.19
C ARG A 25 5.17 -21.90 -26.44
N GLU A 26 4.61 -21.44 -25.32
CA GLU A 26 5.24 -20.47 -24.42
C GLU A 26 5.08 -20.94 -22.98
N VAL A 27 6.09 -20.70 -22.16
CA VAL A 27 6.04 -20.97 -20.73
C VAL A 27 6.79 -19.92 -19.95
N GLU A 28 6.23 -19.58 -18.82
CA GLU A 28 6.85 -18.77 -17.76
C GLU A 28 6.86 -19.59 -16.48
N VAL A 29 8.00 -19.65 -15.84
CA VAL A 29 8.16 -20.23 -14.50
C VAL A 29 8.52 -19.14 -13.53
N PHE A 30 7.80 -19.09 -12.42
CA PHE A 30 8.03 -18.19 -11.30
C PHE A 30 8.21 -19.02 -10.02
N VAL A 31 9.35 -18.86 -9.37
CA VAL A 31 9.68 -19.53 -8.12
C VAL A 31 9.83 -18.49 -7.03
N ALA A 32 9.20 -18.69 -5.90
CA ALA A 32 9.25 -17.77 -4.78
C ALA A 32 9.52 -18.49 -3.47
N ALA A 33 10.18 -17.79 -2.56
CA ALA A 33 10.29 -18.13 -1.15
C ALA A 33 10.11 -16.85 -0.33
N ASN A 34 9.14 -16.86 0.58
CA ASN A 34 8.80 -15.74 1.44
C ASN A 34 8.87 -16.15 2.90
N SER A 35 9.23 -15.21 3.75
CA SER A 35 9.17 -15.31 5.21
C SER A 35 8.55 -14.04 5.75
N ALA A 36 7.42 -14.16 6.44
CA ALA A 36 6.77 -13.08 7.14
C ALA A 36 6.91 -13.31 8.65
N LEU A 37 7.44 -12.32 9.36
CA LEU A 37 7.55 -12.28 10.81
C LEU A 37 6.62 -11.19 11.33
N LEU A 38 5.91 -11.46 12.41
CA LEU A 38 5.01 -10.52 13.05
C LEU A 38 5.22 -10.54 14.56
N ALA A 39 5.53 -9.38 15.14
CA ALA A 39 5.43 -9.14 16.57
C ALA A 39 4.21 -8.27 16.84
N ARG A 40 3.27 -8.79 17.62
CA ARG A 40 2.11 -8.03 18.05
C ARG A 40 2.46 -7.18 19.26
N LEU A 41 2.15 -5.90 19.18
CA LEU A 41 2.28 -4.95 20.28
C LEU A 41 0.95 -4.92 21.03
N ASN A 42 1.00 -5.23 22.32
CA ASN A 42 -0.21 -5.35 23.16
C ASN A 42 0.10 -4.99 24.60
N TYR A 43 0.39 -3.70 24.83
CA TYR A 43 0.65 -3.17 26.16
C TYR A 43 -0.59 -2.49 26.74
N THR A 44 -0.85 -2.73 28.01
CA THR A 44 -1.79 -1.92 28.80
C THR A 44 -1.26 -1.72 30.22
N SER A 45 -1.40 -0.52 30.76
CA SER A 45 -0.94 -0.17 32.13
C SER A 45 -1.65 -0.93 33.25
N HIS A 46 -2.81 -1.52 32.99
CA HIS A 46 -3.56 -2.32 33.96
C HIS A 46 -2.99 -3.74 34.17
N ILE A 47 -2.22 -4.27 33.22
CA ILE A 47 -1.72 -5.64 33.24
C ILE A 47 -0.20 -5.60 33.33
N PRO A 48 0.42 -5.96 34.46
CA PRO A 48 1.85 -6.16 34.53
C PRO A 48 2.27 -7.33 33.62
N CYS A 49 3.42 -7.29 33.00
CA CYS A 49 4.00 -8.36 32.21
C CYS A 49 3.42 -8.54 30.79
N ASN A 50 2.83 -7.50 30.20
CA ASN A 50 2.47 -7.49 28.78
C ASN A 50 3.28 -6.44 28.01
N GLY A 51 3.22 -6.45 26.67
CA GLY A 51 3.91 -5.47 25.82
C GLY A 51 4.14 -5.99 24.42
N VAL A 52 5.05 -6.91 24.24
CA VAL A 52 5.29 -7.58 22.94
C VAL A 52 4.91 -9.05 23.09
N GLU A 53 3.97 -9.50 22.29
CA GLU A 53 3.56 -10.92 22.25
C GLU A 53 4.62 -11.79 21.57
N GLU A 54 4.52 -13.11 21.78
CA GLU A 54 5.36 -14.10 21.12
C GLU A 54 5.33 -13.90 19.58
N PRO A 55 6.51 -13.88 18.94
CA PRO A 55 6.61 -13.73 17.50
C PRO A 55 5.87 -14.82 16.73
N LYS A 56 5.20 -14.42 15.66
CA LYS A 56 4.58 -15.34 14.71
C LYS A 56 5.35 -15.33 13.42
N SER A 57 5.67 -16.51 12.89
CA SER A 57 6.36 -16.64 11.61
C SER A 57 5.53 -17.47 10.63
N VAL A 58 5.52 -17.04 9.38
CA VAL A 58 4.95 -17.79 8.26
C VAL A 58 5.98 -17.84 7.15
N ALA A 59 6.40 -19.06 6.79
CA ALA A 59 7.28 -19.26 5.65
C ALA A 59 6.57 -20.05 4.55
N SER A 60 6.75 -19.62 3.32
CA SER A 60 6.21 -20.30 2.15
C SER A 60 7.21 -20.35 1.02
N TYR A 61 7.22 -21.42 0.24
CA TYR A 61 7.96 -21.50 -1.01
C TYR A 61 7.28 -22.44 -2.00
N GLY A 62 7.54 -22.25 -3.27
CA GLY A 62 6.97 -23.08 -4.32
C GLY A 62 7.24 -22.53 -5.70
N LEU A 63 6.68 -23.18 -6.69
CA LEU A 63 6.75 -22.77 -8.09
C LEU A 63 5.36 -22.57 -8.68
N GLY A 64 5.22 -21.53 -9.52
CA GLY A 64 4.07 -21.28 -10.38
C GLY A 64 4.48 -21.33 -11.84
N LEU A 65 3.64 -21.91 -12.67
CA LEU A 65 3.89 -22.10 -14.08
C LEU A 65 2.69 -21.60 -14.89
N ARG A 66 2.93 -20.68 -15.81
CA ARG A 66 1.96 -20.20 -16.80
C ARG A 66 2.40 -20.69 -18.16
N ALA A 67 1.54 -21.45 -18.83
CA ALA A 67 1.85 -22.04 -20.13
C ALA A 67 0.78 -21.76 -21.18
N VAL A 68 1.23 -21.61 -22.42
CA VAL A 68 0.40 -21.52 -23.62
C VAL A 68 0.48 -22.84 -24.34
N PHE A 69 -0.62 -23.55 -24.41
CA PHE A 69 -0.73 -24.85 -25.06
C PHE A 69 -1.27 -24.71 -26.50
N ALA A 70 -0.65 -25.45 -27.43
CA ALA A 70 -1.16 -25.59 -28.78
C ALA A 70 -2.29 -26.64 -28.77
N MET A 71 -3.53 -26.19 -28.96
CA MET A 71 -4.69 -27.07 -29.10
C MET A 71 -5.23 -27.03 -30.53
N PRO A 72 -5.96 -28.07 -30.99
CA PRO A 72 -6.51 -28.10 -32.35
C PRO A 72 -7.42 -26.91 -32.68
N ASP A 73 -8.13 -26.40 -31.67
CA ASP A 73 -9.06 -25.28 -31.77
C ASP A 73 -8.43 -23.91 -31.45
N GLY A 74 -7.11 -23.86 -31.26
CA GLY A 74 -6.35 -22.63 -30.99
C GLY A 74 -5.57 -22.68 -29.69
N PRO A 75 -4.78 -21.62 -29.41
CA PRO A 75 -3.96 -21.57 -28.21
C PRO A 75 -4.83 -21.42 -26.92
N ARG A 76 -4.43 -22.12 -25.87
CA ARG A 76 -5.04 -21.98 -24.54
C ARG A 76 -4.00 -21.63 -23.50
N VAL A 77 -4.35 -20.75 -22.59
CA VAL A 77 -3.47 -20.30 -21.51
C VAL A 77 -3.90 -20.93 -20.20
N GLY A 78 -2.96 -21.61 -19.55
CA GLY A 78 -3.19 -22.24 -18.26
C GLY A 78 -2.19 -21.80 -17.20
N PHE A 79 -2.59 -21.93 -15.96
CA PHE A 79 -1.76 -21.69 -14.79
C PHE A 79 -1.88 -22.88 -13.82
N GLY A 80 -0.74 -23.27 -13.25
CA GLY A 80 -0.67 -24.26 -12.20
C GLY A 80 0.48 -23.98 -11.26
N SER A 81 0.36 -24.40 -10.02
CA SER A 81 1.39 -24.18 -9.00
C SER A 81 1.62 -25.44 -8.18
N GLU A 82 2.82 -25.52 -7.59
CA GLU A 82 3.21 -26.60 -6.71
C GLU A 82 3.88 -26.04 -5.46
N PRO A 83 3.26 -26.18 -4.28
CA PRO A 83 3.85 -25.74 -3.03
C PRO A 83 4.92 -26.74 -2.57
N SER A 84 5.98 -26.23 -1.98
CA SER A 84 7.02 -26.96 -1.27
C SER A 84 7.82 -28.02 -2.05
N ASP A 85 7.55 -28.20 -3.34
CA ASP A 85 8.30 -29.12 -4.21
C ASP A 85 8.85 -28.41 -5.45
N LEU A 86 10.15 -28.09 -5.42
CA LEU A 86 10.87 -27.43 -6.51
C LEU A 86 11.56 -28.41 -7.47
N SER A 87 11.28 -29.72 -7.35
CA SER A 87 11.88 -30.76 -8.19
C SER A 87 11.27 -30.79 -9.60
N ALA A 88 11.90 -31.53 -10.51
CA ALA A 88 11.35 -31.82 -11.84
C ALA A 88 9.96 -32.50 -11.76
N ALA A 89 9.69 -33.31 -10.71
CA ALA A 89 8.38 -33.91 -10.50
C ALA A 89 7.34 -32.86 -10.09
N GLY A 90 7.69 -31.91 -9.21
CA GLY A 90 6.86 -30.75 -8.87
C GLY A 90 6.53 -29.90 -10.09
N ALA A 91 7.53 -29.62 -10.95
CA ALA A 91 7.33 -28.89 -12.20
C ALA A 91 6.34 -29.60 -13.16
N ARG A 92 6.41 -30.93 -13.30
CA ARG A 92 5.44 -31.70 -14.09
C ARG A 92 4.04 -31.59 -13.52
N ARG A 93 3.85 -31.72 -12.20
CA ARG A 93 2.54 -31.55 -11.57
C ARG A 93 1.96 -30.15 -11.77
N ALA A 94 2.78 -29.13 -11.65
CA ALA A 94 2.35 -27.76 -11.94
C ALA A 94 1.93 -27.58 -13.41
N LEU A 95 2.69 -28.15 -14.34
CA LEU A 95 2.35 -28.12 -15.78
C LEU A 95 1.05 -28.88 -16.06
N ASP A 96 0.83 -30.04 -15.45
CA ASP A 96 -0.42 -30.80 -15.57
C ASP A 96 -1.62 -30.03 -15.01
N LYS A 97 -1.44 -29.32 -13.88
CA LYS A 97 -2.47 -28.42 -13.35
C LYS A 97 -2.75 -27.29 -14.33
N ALA A 98 -1.71 -26.65 -14.87
CA ALA A 98 -1.83 -25.59 -15.88
C ALA A 98 -2.60 -26.09 -17.11
N ARG A 99 -2.29 -27.29 -17.61
CA ARG A 99 -2.97 -27.89 -18.77
C ARG A 99 -4.47 -28.12 -18.50
N ARG A 100 -4.82 -28.69 -17.34
CA ARG A 100 -6.23 -28.90 -16.96
C ARG A 100 -7.02 -27.60 -16.77
N ALA A 101 -6.33 -26.52 -16.34
CA ALA A 101 -6.92 -25.20 -16.14
C ALA A 101 -6.83 -24.30 -17.39
N ALA A 102 -6.34 -24.82 -18.54
CA ALA A 102 -6.11 -24.02 -19.74
C ALA A 102 -7.43 -23.66 -20.43
N VAL A 103 -7.59 -22.37 -20.68
CA VAL A 103 -8.75 -21.78 -21.35
C VAL A 103 -8.34 -20.96 -22.56
N ALA A 104 -9.22 -20.85 -23.55
CA ALA A 104 -9.06 -19.87 -24.61
C ALA A 104 -9.21 -18.47 -24.01
N ASP A 105 -8.24 -17.60 -24.27
CA ASP A 105 -8.25 -16.22 -23.83
C ASP A 105 -8.04 -15.31 -25.04
N PRO A 106 -9.11 -14.69 -25.56
CA PRO A 106 -9.03 -13.85 -26.75
C PRO A 106 -8.20 -12.58 -26.55
N ASP A 107 -8.02 -12.16 -25.31
CA ASP A 107 -7.23 -10.97 -24.97
C ASP A 107 -5.74 -11.30 -24.77
N PHE A 108 -5.40 -12.59 -24.64
CA PHE A 108 -4.01 -13.00 -24.47
C PHE A 108 -3.22 -12.88 -25.77
N VAL A 109 -2.10 -12.20 -25.72
CA VAL A 109 -1.23 -11.97 -26.87
C VAL A 109 0.04 -12.81 -26.82
N SER A 110 0.79 -12.68 -25.73
CA SER A 110 2.06 -13.38 -25.50
C SER A 110 2.45 -13.26 -24.02
N LEU A 111 3.40 -14.09 -23.61
CA LEU A 111 4.14 -13.85 -22.37
C LEU A 111 5.01 -12.58 -22.47
N PRO A 112 5.42 -12.01 -21.32
CA PRO A 112 6.27 -10.82 -21.28
C PRO A 112 7.54 -10.98 -22.09
N ARG A 113 7.92 -9.92 -22.82
CA ARG A 113 9.16 -9.84 -23.59
C ARG A 113 10.16 -8.94 -22.87
N PRO A 114 11.48 -9.21 -22.96
CA PRO A 114 12.49 -8.44 -22.28
C PRO A 114 12.43 -6.97 -22.71
N SER A 115 12.58 -6.08 -21.72
CA SER A 115 12.89 -4.68 -21.96
C SER A 115 14.38 -4.46 -21.68
N THR A 116 14.96 -3.48 -22.36
CA THR A 116 16.39 -3.20 -22.26
C THR A 116 16.77 -2.55 -20.95
N GLY A 117 17.90 -2.96 -20.40
CA GLY A 117 18.70 -2.29 -19.38
C GLY A 117 18.89 -3.10 -18.10
N PRO A 118 20.15 -3.21 -17.62
CA PRO A 118 20.44 -3.71 -16.30
C PRO A 118 19.93 -2.72 -15.26
N ARG A 119 19.57 -3.22 -14.08
CA ARG A 119 19.20 -2.36 -12.95
C ARG A 119 20.02 -2.72 -11.75
N THR A 120 20.54 -1.69 -11.15
CA THR A 120 21.08 -1.75 -9.80
C THR A 120 20.17 -0.95 -8.93
N LEU A 121 19.47 -1.59 -8.00
CA LEU A 121 18.81 -0.94 -6.90
C LEU A 121 19.75 -0.93 -5.71
N LEU A 122 19.80 0.20 -5.04
CA LEU A 122 20.46 0.36 -3.77
C LEU A 122 19.40 0.48 -2.68
N ASP A 123 19.74 -0.05 -1.50
CA ASP A 123 18.96 0.16 -0.28
C ASP A 123 17.48 -0.31 -0.35
N TYR A 124 17.23 -1.48 -0.92
CA TYR A 124 15.92 -2.11 -0.97
C TYR A 124 15.89 -3.50 -0.32
N HIS A 125 16.99 -3.91 0.30
CA HIS A 125 17.19 -5.22 0.87
C HIS A 125 18.19 -5.15 2.03
N ASP A 126 17.85 -5.82 3.14
CA ASP A 126 18.71 -5.97 4.31
C ASP A 126 18.95 -7.47 4.60
N PRO A 127 20.19 -7.97 4.46
CA PRO A 127 20.50 -9.34 4.81
C PRO A 127 20.16 -9.73 6.25
N LEU A 128 20.16 -8.79 7.19
CA LEU A 128 19.79 -9.04 8.59
C LEU A 128 18.32 -9.40 8.75
N LEU A 129 17.45 -8.81 7.92
CA LEU A 129 16.01 -9.10 7.94
C LEU A 129 15.66 -10.43 7.27
N MET A 130 16.58 -10.98 6.44
CA MET A 130 16.34 -12.26 5.76
C MET A 130 16.31 -13.47 6.71
N ASP A 131 17.01 -13.39 7.83
CA ASP A 131 17.11 -14.46 8.83
C ASP A 131 17.14 -13.83 10.25
N LEU A 132 16.18 -12.95 10.55
CA LEU A 132 16.10 -12.24 11.83
C LEU A 132 15.74 -13.21 12.96
N PRO A 133 16.52 -13.28 14.06
CA PRO A 133 16.17 -14.05 15.25
C PRO A 133 14.93 -13.47 15.96
N ASP A 134 14.14 -14.34 16.61
CA ASP A 134 12.92 -13.94 17.33
C ASP A 134 13.23 -12.92 18.44
N GLU A 135 14.34 -13.05 19.14
CA GLU A 135 14.76 -12.10 20.18
C GLU A 135 14.95 -10.70 19.63
N ARG A 136 15.53 -10.57 18.43
CA ARG A 136 15.73 -9.27 17.76
C ARG A 136 14.41 -8.66 17.30
N LEU A 137 13.45 -9.48 16.89
CA LEU A 137 12.11 -9.02 16.54
C LEU A 137 11.37 -8.49 17.78
N VAL A 138 11.49 -9.20 18.91
CA VAL A 138 10.92 -8.76 20.20
C VAL A 138 11.57 -7.45 20.67
N GLU A 139 12.91 -7.33 20.60
CA GLU A 139 13.62 -6.08 20.91
C GLU A 139 13.12 -4.91 20.05
N ALA A 140 12.94 -5.15 18.75
CA ALA A 140 12.40 -4.15 17.82
C ALA A 140 10.95 -3.73 18.19
N GLY A 141 10.11 -4.68 18.59
CA GLY A 141 8.77 -4.41 19.11
C GLY A 141 8.80 -3.56 20.40
N TRP A 142 9.70 -3.88 21.32
CA TRP A 142 9.90 -3.12 22.56
C TRP A 142 10.44 -1.71 22.31
N THR A 143 11.25 -1.49 21.28
CA THR A 143 11.70 -0.15 20.88
C THR A 143 10.50 0.76 20.64
N ILE A 144 9.51 0.27 19.88
CA ILE A 144 8.28 1.01 19.58
C ILE A 144 7.43 1.25 20.83
N VAL A 145 7.20 0.19 21.63
CA VAL A 145 6.40 0.29 22.87
C VAL A 145 7.05 1.29 23.83
N ASN A 146 8.37 1.23 24.01
CA ASN A 146 9.10 2.14 24.91
C ASN A 146 9.04 3.61 24.45
N GLY A 147 9.00 3.86 23.13
CA GLY A 147 8.78 5.21 22.59
C GLY A 147 7.44 5.79 23.05
N ALA A 148 6.37 4.97 22.99
CA ALA A 148 5.06 5.37 23.49
C ALA A 148 5.07 5.58 25.02
N LEU A 149 5.64 4.64 25.77
CA LEU A 149 5.69 4.73 27.24
C LEU A 149 6.50 5.94 27.72
N SER A 150 7.65 6.19 27.12
CA SER A 150 8.48 7.36 27.45
C SER A 150 7.72 8.65 27.19
N THR A 151 6.95 8.70 26.09
CA THR A 151 6.12 9.86 25.75
C THR A 151 4.97 10.07 26.75
N PHE A 152 4.27 9.00 27.15
CA PHE A 152 3.23 9.08 28.18
C PHE A 152 3.80 9.58 29.51
N LEU A 153 4.91 9.00 29.97
CA LEU A 153 5.53 9.35 31.26
C LEU A 153 6.09 10.79 31.28
N ALA A 154 6.55 11.31 30.15
CA ALA A 154 7.05 12.69 30.05
C ALA A 154 5.94 13.74 29.87
N SER A 155 4.67 13.35 29.76
CA SER A 155 3.57 14.26 29.47
C SER A 155 3.12 15.06 30.72
N SER A 156 3.30 16.37 30.70
CA SER A 156 2.76 17.27 31.72
C SER A 156 1.23 17.19 31.81
N ARG A 157 0.54 17.03 30.68
CA ARG A 157 -0.92 16.88 30.65
C ARG A 157 -1.40 15.63 31.38
N LEU A 158 -0.71 14.50 31.22
CA LEU A 158 -1.05 13.28 31.97
C LEU A 158 -0.69 13.40 33.46
N ALA A 159 0.42 14.07 33.78
CA ALA A 159 0.79 14.34 35.15
C ALA A 159 -0.23 15.24 35.91
N GLU A 160 -0.88 16.16 35.19
CA GLU A 160 -1.99 16.94 35.75
C GLU A 160 -3.26 16.11 36.02
N LEU A 161 -3.53 15.10 35.16
CA LEU A 161 -4.69 14.21 35.26
C LEU A 161 -4.47 13.06 36.25
N ALA A 162 -3.22 12.67 36.46
CA ALA A 162 -2.81 11.52 37.25
C ALA A 162 -1.59 11.89 38.11
N PRO A 163 -1.79 12.34 39.38
CA PRO A 163 -0.72 12.89 40.21
C PRO A 163 0.24 11.82 40.77
N ASP A 164 -0.08 10.56 40.66
CA ASP A 164 0.74 9.45 41.13
C ASP A 164 0.66 8.23 40.18
N ASP A 165 1.51 7.24 40.41
CA ASP A 165 1.63 6.04 39.56
C ASP A 165 0.35 5.21 39.50
N GLU A 166 -0.43 5.16 40.58
CA GLU A 166 -1.68 4.42 40.60
C GLU A 166 -2.74 5.13 39.74
N ALA A 167 -2.89 6.44 39.91
CA ALA A 167 -3.76 7.26 39.07
C ALA A 167 -3.37 7.16 37.59
N LEU A 168 -2.06 7.15 37.31
CA LEU A 168 -1.57 7.00 35.92
C LEU A 168 -1.95 5.64 35.31
N ARG A 169 -1.86 4.55 36.09
CA ARG A 169 -2.34 3.23 35.65
C ARG A 169 -3.84 3.22 35.39
N GLN A 170 -4.62 3.90 36.25
CA GLN A 170 -6.09 3.98 36.12
C GLN A 170 -6.54 4.78 34.88
N LEU A 171 -5.67 5.59 34.27
CA LEU A 171 -5.96 6.21 32.97
C LEU A 171 -6.07 5.18 31.83
N GLY A 172 -5.55 3.96 31.99
CA GLY A 172 -5.57 2.93 30.96
C GLY A 172 -4.71 3.31 29.76
N LEU A 173 -3.39 3.39 29.97
CA LEU A 173 -2.45 3.64 28.87
C LEU A 173 -2.28 2.36 28.05
N ILE A 174 -2.67 2.41 26.79
CA ILE A 174 -2.65 1.25 25.89
C ILE A 174 -1.74 1.56 24.69
N VAL A 175 -0.95 0.57 24.29
CA VAL A 175 -0.19 0.58 23.04
C VAL A 175 -0.46 -0.73 22.31
N GLY A 176 -1.15 -0.65 21.17
CA GLY A 176 -1.51 -1.82 20.38
C GLY A 176 -1.07 -1.65 18.93
N GLY A 177 -0.80 -2.75 18.27
CA GLY A 177 -0.40 -2.72 16.86
C GLY A 177 0.42 -3.93 16.45
N ASP A 178 1.06 -3.82 15.30
CA ASP A 178 1.87 -4.89 14.73
C ASP A 178 3.17 -4.32 14.17
N LEU A 179 4.28 -5.02 14.42
CA LEU A 179 5.53 -4.90 13.68
C LEU A 179 5.62 -6.09 12.73
N THR A 180 5.62 -5.83 11.44
CA THR A 180 5.71 -6.83 10.39
C THR A 180 7.03 -6.71 9.64
N ILE A 181 7.72 -7.82 9.45
CA ILE A 181 8.90 -7.94 8.60
C ILE A 181 8.60 -8.97 7.53
N LEU A 182 8.87 -8.62 6.28
CA LEU A 182 8.73 -9.51 5.14
C LEU A 182 10.07 -9.62 4.43
N ALA A 183 10.52 -10.86 4.22
CA ALA A 183 11.66 -11.19 3.40
C ALA A 183 11.20 -12.02 2.20
N GLU A 184 11.64 -11.65 1.00
CA GLU A 184 11.22 -12.28 -0.26
C GLU A 184 12.43 -12.63 -1.11
N ARG A 185 12.40 -13.81 -1.73
CA ARG A 185 13.30 -14.23 -2.81
C ARG A 185 12.51 -14.79 -3.97
N VAL A 186 12.80 -14.35 -5.17
CA VAL A 186 12.12 -14.81 -6.37
C VAL A 186 13.09 -15.12 -7.50
N ALA A 187 12.70 -16.05 -8.35
CA ALA A 187 13.35 -16.32 -9.62
C ALA A 187 12.29 -16.48 -10.71
N VAL A 188 12.51 -15.89 -11.88
CA VAL A 188 11.61 -15.96 -13.02
C VAL A 188 12.37 -16.22 -14.31
N VAL A 189 11.79 -17.06 -15.17
CA VAL A 189 12.30 -17.39 -16.50
C VAL A 189 11.14 -17.67 -17.43
N SER A 190 11.27 -17.33 -18.68
CA SER A 190 10.24 -17.63 -19.69
C SER A 190 10.83 -17.92 -21.06
N THR A 191 10.02 -18.43 -21.97
CA THR A 191 10.42 -18.66 -23.38
C THR A 191 10.89 -17.39 -24.08
N ALA A 192 10.32 -16.24 -23.74
CA ALA A 192 10.74 -14.94 -24.27
C ALA A 192 11.94 -14.34 -23.52
N MET A 193 12.19 -14.79 -22.30
CA MET A 193 13.30 -14.38 -21.43
C MET A 193 14.00 -15.62 -20.86
N PRO A 194 14.82 -16.33 -21.67
CA PRO A 194 15.35 -17.65 -21.29
C PRO A 194 16.50 -17.60 -20.26
N ARG A 195 16.97 -16.40 -19.91
CA ARG A 195 17.91 -16.19 -18.80
C ARG A 195 17.12 -16.01 -17.51
N VAL A 196 17.38 -16.84 -16.52
CA VAL A 196 16.78 -16.71 -15.20
C VAL A 196 17.12 -15.33 -14.62
N GLN A 197 16.11 -14.62 -14.19
CA GLN A 197 16.22 -13.37 -13.47
C GLN A 197 15.84 -13.60 -12.02
N THR A 198 16.54 -12.97 -11.11
CA THR A 198 16.36 -13.12 -9.68
C THR A 198 16.18 -11.77 -9.02
N ASP A 199 15.49 -11.76 -7.89
CA ASP A 199 15.33 -10.60 -7.04
C ASP A 199 15.14 -11.03 -5.60
N GLU A 200 15.64 -10.22 -4.67
CA GLU A 200 15.35 -10.37 -3.25
C GLU A 200 15.05 -8.99 -2.66
N SER A 201 14.15 -8.94 -1.70
CA SER A 201 13.78 -7.71 -1.04
C SER A 201 13.36 -7.95 0.39
N THR A 202 13.52 -6.93 1.21
CA THR A 202 13.05 -6.90 2.58
C THR A 202 12.11 -5.72 2.79
N MET A 203 11.20 -5.86 3.73
CA MET A 203 10.20 -4.88 4.07
C MET A 203 9.99 -4.90 5.58
N LEU A 204 9.97 -3.73 6.19
CA LEU A 204 9.64 -3.52 7.58
C LEU A 204 8.50 -2.51 7.66
N ALA A 205 7.47 -2.85 8.41
CA ALA A 205 6.34 -1.96 8.64
C ALA A 205 5.84 -2.08 10.07
N ALA A 206 5.66 -0.95 10.73
CA ALA A 206 4.99 -0.87 12.02
C ALA A 206 3.77 0.04 11.91
N PHE A 207 2.66 -0.42 12.45
CA PHE A 207 1.46 0.36 12.68
C PHE A 207 1.10 0.27 14.17
N VAL A 208 0.96 1.43 14.81
CA VAL A 208 0.75 1.56 16.25
C VAL A 208 -0.47 2.42 16.52
N THR A 209 -1.30 2.00 17.44
CA THR A 209 -2.33 2.82 18.07
C THR A 209 -2.00 2.96 19.55
N ALA A 210 -1.93 4.18 20.05
CA ALA A 210 -1.87 4.46 21.47
C ALA A 210 -3.22 4.99 21.96
N MET A 211 -3.57 4.74 23.24
CA MET A 211 -4.82 5.18 23.82
C MET A 211 -4.61 5.67 25.25
N VAL A 212 -5.41 6.67 25.62
CA VAL A 212 -5.71 7.03 27.01
C VAL A 212 -7.18 6.64 27.24
N GLU A 213 -7.40 5.41 27.72
CA GLU A 213 -8.71 4.74 27.71
C GLU A 213 -9.77 5.49 28.51
N ALA A 214 -9.43 5.98 29.72
CA ALA A 214 -10.32 6.76 30.57
C ALA A 214 -10.92 8.01 29.89
N HIS A 215 -10.26 8.50 28.85
CA HIS A 215 -10.70 9.66 28.07
C HIS A 215 -11.18 9.29 26.65
N GLY A 216 -11.16 8.00 26.28
CA GLY A 216 -11.48 7.55 24.92
C GLY A 216 -10.56 8.13 23.83
N ALA A 217 -9.41 8.68 24.24
CA ALA A 217 -8.48 9.37 23.35
C ALA A 217 -7.54 8.37 22.67
N LYS A 218 -7.33 8.54 21.36
CA LYS A 218 -6.56 7.62 20.51
C LYS A 218 -5.62 8.39 19.61
N GLY A 219 -4.44 7.83 19.40
CA GLY A 219 -3.44 8.31 18.46
C GLY A 219 -2.82 7.18 17.65
N SER A 220 -2.21 7.49 16.53
CA SER A 220 -1.61 6.53 15.62
C SER A 220 -0.21 6.93 15.22
N GLY A 221 0.62 5.93 14.93
CA GLY A 221 1.97 6.12 14.41
C GLY A 221 2.37 5.02 13.44
N TRP A 222 3.26 5.33 12.53
CA TRP A 222 3.75 4.41 11.50
C TRP A 222 5.27 4.49 11.36
N SER A 223 5.87 3.36 11.04
CA SER A 223 7.25 3.28 10.58
C SER A 223 7.31 2.33 9.40
N THR A 224 8.06 2.71 8.36
CA THR A 224 8.23 1.90 7.14
C THR A 224 9.68 1.95 6.70
N GLY A 225 10.21 0.81 6.20
CA GLY A 225 11.57 0.75 5.73
C GLY A 225 11.92 -0.57 5.07
N THR A 226 13.15 -0.67 4.60
CA THR A 226 13.74 -1.88 3.99
C THR A 226 14.80 -2.51 4.87
N ARG A 227 15.22 -1.85 5.93
CA ARG A 227 16.35 -2.20 6.80
C ARG A 227 15.95 -2.10 8.26
N LEU A 228 16.60 -2.90 9.11
CA LEU A 228 16.33 -2.87 10.55
C LEU A 228 16.72 -1.54 11.19
N ASP A 229 17.77 -0.88 10.71
CA ASP A 229 18.21 0.44 11.18
C ASP A 229 17.27 1.61 10.79
N HIS A 230 16.30 1.36 9.94
CA HIS A 230 15.20 2.31 9.68
C HIS A 230 14.15 2.32 10.79
N LEU A 231 14.14 1.32 11.67
CA LEU A 231 13.20 1.25 12.78
C LEU A 231 13.71 2.08 13.96
N THR A 232 12.91 3.04 14.36
CA THR A 232 13.11 3.86 15.57
C THR A 232 11.93 3.72 16.51
N ASP A 233 11.93 4.43 17.60
CA ASP A 233 10.81 4.54 18.54
C ASP A 233 9.71 5.53 18.06
N GLU A 234 9.90 6.18 16.90
CA GLU A 234 9.04 7.25 16.39
C GLU A 234 7.58 6.84 16.26
N ALA A 235 7.29 5.63 15.74
CA ALA A 235 5.91 5.18 15.59
C ALA A 235 5.15 5.10 16.92
N GLY A 236 5.85 4.68 18.00
CA GLY A 236 5.29 4.64 19.35
C GLY A 236 5.10 6.03 19.94
N SER A 237 6.14 6.86 19.89
CA SER A 237 6.11 8.23 20.44
C SER A 237 5.08 9.11 19.72
N GLU A 238 4.97 9.02 18.39
CA GLU A 238 3.95 9.72 17.61
C GLU A 238 2.53 9.29 18.01
N ALA A 239 2.28 7.98 18.12
CA ALA A 239 0.99 7.47 18.53
C ALA A 239 0.59 7.97 19.92
N ALA A 240 1.53 7.98 20.88
CA ALA A 240 1.27 8.47 22.24
C ALA A 240 1.06 9.99 22.27
N GLN A 241 1.85 10.78 21.55
CA GLN A 241 1.65 12.23 21.44
C GLN A 241 0.27 12.57 20.89
N ALA A 242 -0.15 11.89 19.82
CA ALA A 242 -1.45 12.07 19.21
C ALA A 242 -2.60 11.64 20.17
N ALA A 243 -2.44 10.55 20.93
CA ALA A 243 -3.42 10.13 21.95
C ALA A 243 -3.56 11.16 23.07
N ILE A 244 -2.45 11.70 23.58
CA ILE A 244 -2.47 12.76 24.59
C ILE A 244 -3.15 14.03 24.05
N ALA A 245 -2.84 14.43 22.83
CA ALA A 245 -3.42 15.60 22.20
C ALA A 245 -4.93 15.43 21.94
N ALA A 246 -5.41 14.20 21.74
CA ALA A 246 -6.81 13.88 21.49
C ALA A 246 -7.69 13.81 22.75
N ILE A 247 -7.14 13.99 23.96
CA ILE A 247 -7.93 14.01 25.21
C ILE A 247 -8.94 15.16 25.15
N GLY A 248 -10.21 14.86 25.45
CA GLY A 248 -11.34 15.77 25.30
C GLY A 248 -12.02 15.57 23.94
N GLY A 249 -12.47 16.64 23.33
CA GLY A 249 -12.99 16.60 21.98
C GLY A 249 -14.35 17.26 21.79
N ALA A 250 -14.39 18.11 20.78
CA ALA A 250 -15.60 18.82 20.35
C ALA A 250 -16.31 18.05 19.23
N ARG A 251 -17.61 18.28 19.12
CA ARG A 251 -18.41 17.89 17.94
C ARG A 251 -18.48 19.07 16.96
N VAL A 252 -18.50 18.75 15.69
CA VAL A 252 -18.73 19.73 14.63
C VAL A 252 -20.00 19.38 13.86
N ARG A 253 -20.71 20.40 13.43
CA ARG A 253 -21.97 20.24 12.67
C ARG A 253 -21.69 19.82 11.24
N SER A 254 -22.68 19.19 10.62
CA SER A 254 -22.67 18.93 9.17
C SER A 254 -22.46 20.22 8.39
N GLY A 255 -21.59 20.17 7.38
CA GLY A 255 -21.26 21.36 6.59
C GLY A 255 -20.17 21.11 5.55
N ARG A 256 -19.74 22.19 4.92
CA ARG A 256 -18.56 22.18 4.06
C ARG A 256 -17.41 22.89 4.75
N TYR A 257 -16.27 22.23 4.77
CA TYR A 257 -15.07 22.69 5.47
C TYR A 257 -13.87 22.71 4.54
N THR A 258 -12.89 23.55 4.85
CA THR A 258 -11.53 23.32 4.37
C THR A 258 -10.91 22.30 5.30
N VAL A 259 -10.41 21.19 4.76
CA VAL A 259 -9.89 20.05 5.52
C VAL A 259 -8.43 19.86 5.16
N VAL A 260 -7.57 19.82 6.19
CA VAL A 260 -6.21 19.30 6.07
C VAL A 260 -6.28 17.80 6.33
N PHE A 261 -6.04 17.00 5.31
CA PHE A 261 -5.88 15.56 5.43
C PHE A 261 -4.43 15.25 5.80
N GLY A 262 -4.21 14.57 6.92
CA GLY A 262 -2.92 14.06 7.34
C GLY A 262 -2.42 12.92 6.45
N HIS A 263 -1.24 12.41 6.73
CA HIS A 263 -0.58 11.36 5.92
C HIS A 263 -1.46 10.11 5.71
N GLN A 264 -2.06 9.58 6.78
CA GLN A 264 -2.89 8.37 6.69
C GLN A 264 -4.19 8.58 5.89
N PRO A 265 -4.99 9.64 6.10
CA PRO A 265 -6.14 9.92 5.27
C PRO A 265 -5.80 10.10 3.77
N VAL A 266 -4.69 10.77 3.44
CA VAL A 266 -4.23 10.88 2.05
C VAL A 266 -3.92 9.50 1.48
N THR A 267 -3.19 8.68 2.24
CA THR A 267 -2.88 7.30 1.87
C THR A 267 -4.14 6.48 1.61
N ASP A 268 -5.09 6.55 2.52
CA ASP A 268 -6.33 5.74 2.47
C ASP A 268 -7.21 6.14 1.27
N LEU A 269 -7.38 7.45 1.04
CA LEU A 269 -8.12 7.97 -0.12
C LEU A 269 -7.45 7.62 -1.45
N LEU A 270 -6.12 7.75 -1.54
CA LEU A 270 -5.40 7.40 -2.76
C LEU A 270 -5.46 5.90 -3.03
N HIS A 271 -5.16 5.07 -2.03
CA HIS A 271 -5.12 3.63 -2.18
C HIS A 271 -6.48 3.04 -2.56
N ASN A 272 -7.55 3.49 -1.94
CA ASN A 272 -8.89 2.93 -2.15
C ASN A 272 -9.63 3.52 -3.36
N LEU A 273 -9.29 4.73 -3.81
CA LEU A 273 -10.07 5.46 -4.81
C LEU A 273 -9.26 5.84 -6.05
N VAL A 274 -8.10 6.48 -5.90
CA VAL A 274 -7.33 7.03 -7.02
C VAL A 274 -6.48 5.97 -7.70
N VAL A 275 -5.76 5.17 -6.93
CA VAL A 275 -4.90 4.10 -7.45
C VAL A 275 -5.70 3.08 -8.27
N PRO A 276 -6.82 2.51 -7.77
CA PRO A 276 -7.65 1.61 -8.57
C PRO A 276 -8.23 2.27 -9.84
N ALA A 277 -8.55 3.57 -9.76
CA ALA A 277 -9.01 4.35 -10.91
C ALA A 277 -7.95 4.49 -12.02
N CYS A 278 -6.66 4.42 -11.65
CA CYS A 278 -5.53 4.48 -12.56
C CYS A 278 -5.03 3.10 -13.03
N HIS A 279 -5.67 1.99 -12.67
CA HIS A 279 -5.32 0.67 -13.21
C HIS A 279 -5.77 0.53 -14.67
N ALA A 280 -4.92 -0.01 -15.54
CA ALA A 280 -5.24 -0.28 -16.94
C ALA A 280 -6.51 -1.13 -17.09
N GLY A 281 -6.73 -2.11 -16.20
CA GLY A 281 -7.95 -2.91 -16.13
C GLY A 281 -9.21 -2.09 -15.88
N ALA A 282 -9.15 -1.00 -15.09
CA ALA A 282 -10.29 -0.12 -14.87
C ALA A 282 -10.68 0.65 -16.14
N PHE A 283 -9.70 1.06 -16.95
CA PHE A 283 -9.95 1.66 -18.26
C PHE A 283 -10.51 0.63 -19.24
N TYR A 284 -9.95 -0.57 -19.27
CA TYR A 284 -10.47 -1.65 -20.11
C TYR A 284 -11.94 -1.97 -19.81
N ALA A 285 -12.28 -2.11 -18.54
CA ALA A 285 -13.65 -2.36 -18.07
C ALA A 285 -14.58 -1.14 -18.13
N SER A 286 -14.09 0.03 -18.55
CA SER A 286 -14.84 1.30 -18.51
C SER A 286 -15.33 1.70 -17.09
N ALA A 287 -14.58 1.30 -16.07
CA ALA A 287 -14.89 1.53 -14.65
C ALA A 287 -14.11 2.71 -14.04
N SER A 288 -13.14 3.30 -14.75
CA SER A 288 -12.38 4.45 -14.26
C SER A 288 -13.20 5.75 -14.33
N PRO A 289 -13.15 6.64 -13.33
CA PRO A 289 -13.68 8.00 -13.43
C PRO A 289 -12.88 8.88 -14.42
N PHE A 290 -11.69 8.42 -14.84
CA PHE A 290 -10.79 9.14 -15.74
C PHE A 290 -10.88 8.68 -17.19
N LEU A 291 -11.95 8.00 -17.60
CA LEU A 291 -12.14 7.54 -18.97
C LEU A 291 -11.99 8.69 -19.98
N GLY A 292 -11.16 8.46 -21.01
CA GLY A 292 -10.88 9.42 -22.07
C GLY A 292 -10.07 10.64 -21.65
N ARG A 293 -9.45 10.63 -20.47
CA ARG A 293 -8.78 11.80 -19.88
C ARG A 293 -7.26 11.79 -19.95
N LEU A 294 -6.63 10.79 -20.55
CA LEU A 294 -5.17 10.78 -20.72
C LEU A 294 -4.70 12.07 -21.42
N GLY A 295 -3.74 12.75 -20.82
CA GLY A 295 -3.23 14.05 -21.27
C GLY A 295 -4.13 15.23 -20.89
N ARG A 296 -5.20 15.02 -20.11
CA ARG A 296 -6.12 16.08 -19.66
C ARG A 296 -6.04 16.25 -18.15
N ARG A 297 -6.42 17.44 -17.69
CA ARG A 297 -6.47 17.77 -16.27
C ARG A 297 -7.55 16.95 -15.55
N VAL A 298 -7.17 16.33 -14.43
CA VAL A 298 -8.03 15.55 -13.53
C VAL A 298 -7.86 15.94 -12.06
N ALA A 299 -6.87 16.79 -11.76
CA ALA A 299 -6.55 17.27 -10.41
C ALA A 299 -6.03 18.70 -10.45
N ALA A 300 -5.87 19.33 -9.28
CA ALA A 300 -5.18 20.61 -9.14
C ALA A 300 -3.76 20.54 -9.69
N ALA A 301 -3.25 21.66 -10.20
CA ALA A 301 -1.92 21.73 -10.85
C ALA A 301 -0.77 21.44 -9.87
N GLU A 302 -1.02 21.68 -8.59
CA GLU A 302 -0.06 21.46 -7.51
C GLU A 302 0.20 19.96 -7.25
N LEU A 303 -0.73 19.07 -7.64
CA LEU A 303 -0.70 17.67 -7.27
C LEU A 303 -0.04 16.81 -8.34
N SER A 304 0.96 16.03 -7.92
CA SER A 304 1.51 14.90 -8.69
C SER A 304 1.43 13.62 -7.87
N VAL A 305 1.08 12.51 -8.54
CA VAL A 305 1.00 11.16 -7.96
C VAL A 305 1.66 10.18 -8.91
N TYR A 306 2.59 9.38 -8.42
CA TYR A 306 3.25 8.34 -9.21
C TYR A 306 3.54 7.10 -8.38
N ASP A 307 3.73 5.96 -9.03
CA ASP A 307 4.27 4.72 -8.45
C ASP A 307 5.74 4.58 -8.85
N HIS A 308 6.61 4.16 -7.93
CA HIS A 308 8.03 4.00 -8.22
C HIS A 308 8.66 2.78 -7.57
N GLY A 309 8.66 1.65 -8.27
CA GLY A 309 9.19 0.38 -7.77
C GLY A 309 10.71 0.30 -7.65
N ALA A 310 11.45 1.27 -8.21
CA ALA A 310 12.91 1.29 -8.19
C ALA A 310 13.50 2.46 -7.38
N MET A 311 12.76 2.99 -6.40
CA MET A 311 13.21 4.10 -5.57
C MET A 311 13.99 3.58 -4.36
N PRO A 312 15.27 3.98 -4.17
CA PRO A 312 16.07 3.51 -3.04
C PRO A 312 15.46 3.88 -1.69
N GLY A 313 15.64 3.02 -0.68
CA GLY A 313 15.20 3.27 0.69
C GLY A 313 13.70 3.16 0.96
N LEU A 314 12.86 3.07 -0.07
CA LEU A 314 11.43 2.94 0.09
C LEU A 314 10.99 1.48 0.25
N MET A 315 10.05 1.26 1.16
CA MET A 315 9.64 -0.04 1.70
C MET A 315 9.27 -1.08 0.62
N ALA A 316 8.54 -0.69 -0.41
CA ALA A 316 8.03 -1.62 -1.42
C ALA A 316 8.87 -1.67 -2.70
N SER A 317 10.12 -1.20 -2.67
CA SER A 317 11.04 -1.27 -3.82
C SER A 317 11.38 -2.71 -4.17
N LYS A 318 11.37 -3.01 -5.49
CA LYS A 318 11.62 -4.32 -6.08
C LYS A 318 12.49 -4.15 -7.33
N GLY A 319 13.44 -5.04 -7.53
CA GLY A 319 14.32 -5.01 -8.71
C GLY A 319 13.58 -5.34 -9.99
N ILE A 320 12.73 -6.34 -9.94
CA ILE A 320 11.90 -6.78 -11.08
C ILE A 320 10.46 -7.03 -10.65
N THR A 321 9.56 -6.94 -11.61
CA THR A 321 8.18 -7.42 -11.47
C THR A 321 8.13 -8.95 -11.39
N CYS A 322 7.00 -9.53 -11.02
CA CYS A 322 6.81 -10.99 -11.09
C CYS A 322 6.71 -11.52 -12.52
N GLU A 323 6.73 -10.65 -13.50
CA GLU A 323 6.80 -10.96 -14.92
C GLU A 323 8.24 -10.90 -15.49
N GLY A 324 9.24 -10.63 -14.62
CA GLY A 324 10.64 -10.48 -15.02
C GLY A 324 10.95 -9.14 -15.73
N LEU A 325 10.01 -8.21 -15.72
CA LEU A 325 10.19 -6.89 -16.31
C LEU A 325 10.77 -5.92 -15.27
N PRO A 326 11.49 -4.92 -15.74
CA PRO A 326 12.00 -3.90 -14.85
C PRO A 326 10.86 -3.11 -14.13
N THR A 327 10.99 -2.83 -12.86
CA THR A 327 10.21 -1.82 -12.14
C THR A 327 10.65 -0.40 -12.53
N GLY A 328 10.11 0.63 -11.94
CA GLY A 328 10.50 2.02 -12.18
C GLY A 328 9.36 2.99 -11.92
N ARG A 329 9.53 4.23 -12.37
CA ARG A 329 8.54 5.28 -12.19
C ARG A 329 7.43 5.17 -13.22
N THR A 330 6.18 5.20 -12.75
CA THR A 330 4.95 5.32 -13.54
C THR A 330 4.19 6.54 -13.03
N ASP A 331 4.22 7.65 -13.79
CA ASP A 331 3.43 8.81 -13.44
C ASP A 331 1.95 8.54 -13.69
N LEU A 332 1.12 8.69 -12.67
CA LEU A 332 -0.33 8.57 -12.75
C LEU A 332 -0.96 9.95 -13.02
N ILE A 333 -0.64 10.91 -12.16
CA ILE A 333 -1.05 12.31 -12.29
C ILE A 333 0.24 13.14 -12.21
N ARG A 334 0.47 14.01 -13.21
CA ARG A 334 1.62 14.91 -13.23
C ARG A 334 1.10 16.33 -13.34
N HIS A 335 1.36 17.16 -12.33
CA HIS A 335 0.86 18.55 -12.25
C HIS A 335 -0.63 18.65 -12.61
N GLY A 336 -1.44 17.77 -12.00
CA GLY A 336 -2.88 17.71 -12.21
C GLY A 336 -3.34 17.05 -13.51
N VAL A 337 -2.44 16.61 -14.38
CA VAL A 337 -2.77 15.97 -15.67
C VAL A 337 -2.63 14.45 -15.56
N LEU A 338 -3.62 13.70 -16.02
CA LEU A 338 -3.53 12.24 -16.11
C LEU A 338 -2.41 11.87 -17.09
N ALA A 339 -1.36 11.25 -16.59
CA ALA A 339 -0.13 10.98 -17.34
C ALA A 339 0.03 9.52 -17.74
N GLY A 340 -0.53 8.58 -16.98
CA GLY A 340 -0.39 7.15 -17.24
C GLY A 340 -1.23 6.27 -16.35
N CYS A 341 -1.04 4.96 -16.51
CA CYS A 341 -1.78 3.94 -15.77
C CYS A 341 -0.83 2.87 -15.23
N LEU A 342 -1.18 2.32 -14.08
CA LEU A 342 -0.57 1.10 -13.56
C LEU A 342 -0.94 -0.07 -14.46
N SER A 343 0.04 -0.84 -14.93
CA SER A 343 -0.20 -1.91 -15.88
C SER A 343 0.74 -3.10 -15.69
N SER A 344 0.22 -4.31 -15.92
CA SER A 344 0.98 -5.53 -16.17
C SER A 344 1.16 -5.70 -17.69
N TRP A 345 1.99 -6.67 -18.09
CA TRP A 345 2.14 -6.99 -19.52
C TRP A 345 0.80 -7.36 -20.17
N TYR A 346 0.01 -8.20 -19.51
CA TYR A 346 -1.29 -8.61 -20.01
C TYR A 346 -2.24 -7.43 -20.22
N GLU A 347 -2.38 -6.58 -19.20
CA GLU A 347 -3.28 -5.42 -19.26
C GLU A 347 -2.84 -4.39 -20.31
N THR A 348 -1.53 -4.18 -20.45
CA THR A 348 -0.97 -3.33 -21.51
C THR A 348 -1.36 -3.84 -22.89
N GLN A 349 -1.12 -5.14 -23.14
CA GLN A 349 -1.36 -5.72 -24.47
C GLN A 349 -2.84 -5.70 -24.86
N ARG A 350 -3.73 -6.09 -23.94
CA ARG A 350 -5.16 -6.14 -24.23
C ARG A 350 -5.76 -4.75 -24.42
N LEU A 351 -5.36 -3.76 -23.61
CA LEU A 351 -5.91 -2.40 -23.70
C LEU A 351 -5.41 -1.67 -24.96
N LEU A 352 -4.15 -1.86 -25.36
CA LEU A 352 -3.61 -1.30 -26.62
C LEU A 352 -4.25 -1.92 -27.88
N ARG A 353 -4.75 -3.14 -27.79
CA ARG A 353 -5.46 -3.82 -28.89
C ARG A 353 -6.97 -3.59 -28.89
N ASP A 354 -7.53 -3.05 -27.83
CA ASP A 354 -8.96 -2.75 -27.76
C ASP A 354 -9.33 -1.76 -28.88
N PRO A 355 -10.30 -2.08 -29.76
CA PRO A 355 -10.77 -1.16 -30.80
C PRO A 355 -11.23 0.20 -30.24
N ARG A 356 -11.69 0.22 -28.98
CA ARG A 356 -12.16 1.42 -28.27
C ARG A 356 -11.08 2.06 -27.38
N ARG A 357 -9.80 1.70 -27.53
CA ARG A 357 -8.71 2.24 -26.70
C ARG A 357 -8.64 3.76 -26.70
N ALA A 358 -8.96 4.40 -27.83
CA ALA A 358 -8.97 5.86 -27.92
C ALA A 358 -10.07 6.49 -27.05
N ASP A 359 -11.26 5.89 -27.03
CA ASP A 359 -12.37 6.35 -26.20
C ASP A 359 -12.11 6.10 -24.71
N LYS A 360 -11.55 4.92 -24.41
CA LYS A 360 -11.29 4.49 -23.03
C LYS A 360 -10.14 5.26 -22.38
N LEU A 361 -9.03 5.42 -23.08
CA LEU A 361 -7.85 6.12 -22.53
C LEU A 361 -7.89 7.63 -22.82
N GLY A 362 -8.27 8.04 -24.04
CA GLY A 362 -7.96 9.35 -24.58
C GLY A 362 -6.53 9.38 -25.14
N GLY A 363 -5.83 10.49 -24.94
CA GLY A 363 -4.46 10.71 -25.47
C GLY A 363 -4.48 11.17 -26.91
N ALA A 364 -3.39 11.83 -27.33
CA ALA A 364 -3.31 12.45 -28.66
C ALA A 364 -3.26 11.39 -29.78
N ASP A 365 -2.49 10.31 -29.56
CA ASP A 365 -2.23 9.25 -30.52
C ASP A 365 -1.89 7.91 -29.86
N ASP A 366 -1.61 6.88 -30.66
CA ASP A 366 -1.26 5.56 -30.14
C ASP A 366 0.14 5.53 -29.46
N ALA A 367 1.05 6.42 -29.82
CA ALA A 367 2.35 6.54 -29.17
C ALA A 367 2.18 7.06 -27.73
N ALA A 368 1.35 8.07 -27.53
CA ALA A 368 1.01 8.61 -26.21
C ALA A 368 0.33 7.55 -25.33
N ARG A 369 -0.59 6.74 -25.90
CA ARG A 369 -1.26 5.64 -25.17
C ARG A 369 -0.27 4.55 -24.77
N ALA A 370 0.64 4.16 -25.67
CA ALA A 370 1.67 3.17 -25.39
C ALA A 370 2.65 3.65 -24.31
N ALA A 371 3.04 4.93 -24.33
CA ALA A 371 3.89 5.53 -23.32
C ALA A 371 3.23 5.58 -21.94
N ALA A 372 1.91 5.68 -21.88
CA ALA A 372 1.12 5.69 -20.64
C ALA A 372 0.87 4.31 -20.03
N LEU A 373 1.19 3.23 -20.77
CA LEU A 373 0.88 1.84 -20.39
C LEU A 373 2.14 0.97 -20.30
N VAL A 374 3.23 1.50 -19.76
CA VAL A 374 4.45 0.70 -19.57
C VAL A 374 4.20 -0.36 -18.49
N PRO A 375 4.44 -1.67 -18.77
CA PRO A 375 4.13 -2.77 -17.83
C PRO A 375 5.18 -2.89 -16.71
N ARG A 376 5.08 -2.05 -15.68
CA ARG A 376 6.00 -2.01 -14.53
C ARG A 376 5.37 -2.51 -13.23
N ASN A 377 4.10 -2.91 -13.28
CA ASN A 377 3.28 -3.21 -12.11
C ASN A 377 2.69 -4.62 -12.13
N GLY A 378 3.27 -5.55 -12.88
CA GLY A 378 2.84 -6.95 -12.93
C GLY A 378 3.39 -7.74 -11.73
N PHE A 379 2.58 -7.86 -10.66
CA PHE A 379 2.98 -8.53 -9.42
C PHE A 379 2.01 -9.66 -9.05
N ARG A 380 2.49 -10.57 -8.19
CA ARG A 380 1.74 -11.71 -7.64
C ARG A 380 1.56 -11.53 -6.13
N PHE A 381 1.18 -10.31 -5.69
CA PHE A 381 1.03 -10.03 -4.27
C PHE A 381 -0.15 -10.79 -3.64
N GLY A 382 0.03 -11.15 -2.40
CA GLY A 382 -0.95 -11.73 -1.50
C GLY A 382 -0.36 -11.70 -0.11
N GLY A 383 -1.15 -11.83 0.95
CA GLY A 383 -0.66 -11.71 2.32
C GLY A 383 0.64 -12.50 2.54
N GLY A 384 1.75 -11.79 2.76
CA GLY A 384 3.08 -12.39 2.94
C GLY A 384 3.97 -12.41 1.69
N GLY A 385 3.80 -11.46 0.76
CA GLY A 385 4.75 -11.18 -0.32
C GLY A 385 4.37 -11.71 -1.70
N ARG A 386 5.38 -11.85 -2.58
CA ARG A 386 5.21 -12.28 -3.97
C ARG A 386 4.96 -13.80 -4.03
N GLN A 387 3.74 -14.20 -4.38
CA GLN A 387 3.26 -15.58 -4.28
C GLN A 387 3.46 -16.38 -5.56
N PHE A 388 3.89 -17.64 -5.42
CA PHE A 388 4.06 -18.56 -6.54
C PHE A 388 2.73 -19.12 -7.08
N ASP A 389 1.68 -19.14 -6.28
CA ASP A 389 0.38 -19.76 -6.54
C ASP A 389 -0.65 -18.82 -7.20
N ARG A 390 -0.24 -17.64 -7.60
CA ARG A 390 -1.09 -16.62 -8.23
C ARG A 390 -0.59 -16.25 -9.62
N ARG A 391 -1.51 -15.82 -10.48
CA ARG A 391 -1.17 -15.15 -11.76
C ARG A 391 -0.73 -13.71 -11.46
N PRO A 392 0.12 -13.10 -12.31
CA PRO A 392 0.41 -11.68 -12.19
C PRO A 392 -0.87 -10.84 -12.37
N GLY A 393 -1.06 -9.88 -11.49
CA GLY A 393 -2.06 -8.84 -11.56
C GLY A 393 -1.41 -7.47 -11.49
N VAL A 394 -2.19 -6.40 -11.64
CA VAL A 394 -1.68 -5.04 -11.46
C VAL A 394 -1.65 -4.72 -9.97
N ALA A 395 -0.49 -4.30 -9.48
CA ALA A 395 -0.32 -3.83 -8.10
C ALA A 395 0.68 -2.66 -8.04
N THR A 396 0.53 -1.84 -7.02
CA THR A 396 1.47 -0.76 -6.70
C THR A 396 2.75 -1.28 -6.08
N THR A 397 3.77 -0.44 -6.11
CA THR A 397 4.97 -0.54 -5.27
C THR A 397 4.96 0.61 -4.27
N ASN A 398 5.79 1.64 -4.48
CA ASN A 398 5.77 2.83 -3.66
C ASN A 398 4.97 3.92 -4.38
N VAL A 399 3.75 4.17 -3.94
CA VAL A 399 2.98 5.32 -4.41
C VAL A 399 3.51 6.57 -3.70
N VAL A 400 3.86 7.57 -4.46
CA VAL A 400 4.43 8.82 -3.93
C VAL A 400 3.57 9.99 -4.37
N VAL A 401 3.35 10.91 -3.44
CA VAL A 401 2.63 12.16 -3.67
C VAL A 401 3.58 13.34 -3.53
N GLU A 402 3.55 14.24 -4.50
CA GLU A 402 4.37 15.45 -4.51
C GLU A 402 3.53 16.69 -4.77
N GLY A 403 3.83 17.76 -4.04
CA GLY A 403 3.36 19.11 -4.33
C GLY A 403 4.32 19.85 -5.25
N ALA A 404 3.82 20.67 -6.18
CA ALA A 404 4.65 21.52 -7.02
C ALA A 404 5.36 22.61 -6.20
N GLU A 405 4.67 23.19 -5.23
CA GLU A 405 5.17 24.23 -4.32
C GLU A 405 4.86 23.85 -2.86
N PRO A 406 5.56 22.84 -2.30
CA PRO A 406 5.24 22.34 -0.98
C PRO A 406 5.67 23.32 0.12
N VAL A 407 4.84 23.44 1.16
CA VAL A 407 5.02 24.37 2.27
C VAL A 407 5.28 23.66 3.60
N SER A 408 5.61 24.39 4.66
CA SER A 408 5.61 23.83 6.01
C SER A 408 4.17 23.61 6.50
N ARG A 409 4.00 22.71 7.49
CA ARG A 409 2.70 22.46 8.14
C ARG A 409 2.09 23.75 8.71
N ASP A 410 2.88 24.58 9.37
CA ASP A 410 2.41 25.84 9.94
C ASP A 410 1.92 26.81 8.85
N GLU A 411 2.61 26.84 7.72
CA GLU A 411 2.17 27.65 6.58
C GLU A 411 0.86 27.10 5.98
N LEU A 412 0.74 25.78 5.87
CA LEU A 412 -0.49 25.14 5.39
C LEU A 412 -1.68 25.49 6.29
N LEU A 413 -1.51 25.37 7.61
CA LEU A 413 -2.55 25.70 8.59
C LEU A 413 -2.93 27.19 8.50
N ARG A 414 -1.94 28.09 8.35
CA ARG A 414 -2.23 29.54 8.16
C ARG A 414 -3.00 29.83 6.88
N ARG A 415 -2.73 29.13 5.78
CA ARG A 415 -3.49 29.24 4.52
C ARG A 415 -4.93 28.77 4.67
N VAL A 416 -5.15 27.75 5.49
CA VAL A 416 -6.50 27.24 5.78
C VAL A 416 -7.30 28.23 6.63
N GLY A 417 -6.68 28.89 7.61
CA GLY A 417 -7.37 29.79 8.54
C GLY A 417 -8.26 29.02 9.49
N ASP A 418 -9.52 28.82 9.12
CA ASP A 418 -10.50 28.02 9.87
C ASP A 418 -10.89 26.76 9.09
N GLY A 419 -10.92 25.62 9.77
CA GLY A 419 -11.21 24.34 9.14
C GLY A 419 -11.05 23.15 10.06
N LEU A 420 -10.78 22.00 9.47
CA LEU A 420 -10.56 20.75 10.20
C LEU A 420 -9.21 20.14 9.80
N TYR A 421 -8.51 19.58 10.75
CA TYR A 421 -7.40 18.67 10.53
C TYR A 421 -7.89 17.24 10.78
N ILE A 422 -7.77 16.37 9.78
CA ILE A 422 -8.18 14.97 9.87
C ILE A 422 -6.93 14.10 9.78
N GLY A 423 -6.52 13.52 10.90
CA GLY A 423 -5.31 12.71 11.02
C GLY A 423 -5.54 11.22 10.76
N ARG A 424 -6.75 10.72 10.99
CA ARG A 424 -7.07 9.30 10.76
C ARG A 424 -8.51 9.09 10.33
N ILE A 425 -8.66 8.31 9.24
CA ILE A 425 -9.96 7.84 8.75
C ILE A 425 -9.99 6.32 8.70
N TRP A 426 -11.21 5.77 8.61
CA TRP A 426 -11.48 4.33 8.45
C TRP A 426 -12.71 4.12 7.58
N TYR A 427 -12.87 2.90 7.06
CA TYR A 427 -14.00 2.51 6.19
C TYR A 427 -14.12 3.38 4.94
N THR A 428 -12.99 3.60 4.25
CA THR A 428 -12.94 4.34 3.00
C THR A 428 -13.28 3.41 1.83
N TYR A 429 -14.39 3.67 1.16
CA TYR A 429 -14.79 2.90 -0.01
C TYR A 429 -15.69 3.72 -0.97
N PRO A 430 -15.70 3.37 -2.27
CA PRO A 430 -16.62 3.99 -3.23
C PRO A 430 -18.06 3.56 -2.96
N ILE A 431 -19.01 4.50 -3.01
CA ILE A 431 -20.42 4.24 -2.70
C ILE A 431 -21.17 3.73 -3.95
N ASN A 432 -21.02 4.43 -5.09
CA ASN A 432 -21.76 4.16 -6.33
C ASN A 432 -20.86 3.53 -7.41
N GLY A 433 -19.89 2.76 -6.97
CA GLY A 433 -18.82 2.21 -7.81
C GLY A 433 -17.73 3.23 -8.12
N LEU A 434 -16.56 2.74 -8.53
CA LEU A 434 -15.37 3.56 -8.73
C LEU A 434 -15.58 4.69 -9.75
N ARG A 435 -16.34 4.43 -10.81
CA ARG A 435 -16.57 5.38 -11.90
C ARG A 435 -17.31 6.66 -11.46
N ALA A 436 -18.21 6.56 -10.49
CA ALA A 436 -18.94 7.71 -9.97
C ALA A 436 -18.03 8.65 -9.17
N GLY A 437 -17.00 8.10 -8.54
CA GLY A 437 -16.07 8.84 -7.70
C GLY A 437 -16.61 9.19 -6.32
N ASP A 438 -17.87 8.88 -6.01
CA ASP A 438 -18.45 9.11 -4.69
C ASP A 438 -17.87 8.16 -3.66
N PHE A 439 -17.52 8.67 -2.50
CA PHE A 439 -16.95 7.88 -1.42
C PHE A 439 -17.49 8.26 -0.04
N THR A 440 -17.29 7.37 0.90
CA THR A 440 -17.52 7.60 2.33
C THR A 440 -16.28 7.18 3.12
N CYS A 441 -16.02 7.87 4.24
CA CYS A 441 -15.10 7.43 5.27
C CYS A 441 -15.49 8.01 6.62
N THR A 442 -15.11 7.33 7.71
CA THR A 442 -15.39 7.78 9.09
C THR A 442 -14.10 8.35 9.71
N VAL A 443 -14.20 9.48 10.38
CA VAL A 443 -13.11 10.08 11.16
C VAL A 443 -13.03 9.41 12.52
N VAL A 444 -11.88 8.78 12.82
CA VAL A 444 -11.78 7.87 13.97
C VAL A 444 -10.79 8.31 15.05
N ALA A 445 -9.79 9.12 14.72
CA ALA A 445 -8.77 9.58 15.67
C ALA A 445 -7.95 10.77 15.12
N ASP A 446 -6.98 11.27 15.87
CA ASP A 446 -5.93 12.22 15.45
C ASP A 446 -6.46 13.44 14.69
N SER A 447 -7.64 13.93 15.07
CA SER A 447 -8.33 14.96 14.30
C SER A 447 -8.68 16.17 15.19
N TYR A 448 -8.65 17.35 14.59
CA TYR A 448 -8.70 18.61 15.33
C TYR A 448 -9.47 19.68 14.57
N ILE A 449 -9.97 20.67 15.30
CA ILE A 449 -10.47 21.93 14.74
C ILE A 449 -9.26 22.84 14.49
N ILE A 450 -9.24 23.50 13.34
CA ILE A 450 -8.30 24.57 13.02
C ILE A 450 -9.02 25.90 13.24
N ARG A 451 -8.41 26.80 14.02
CA ARG A 451 -8.88 28.18 14.21
C ARG A 451 -7.71 29.14 14.07
N ASP A 452 -7.93 30.23 13.37
CA ASP A 452 -6.91 31.27 13.13
C ASP A 452 -5.56 30.70 12.65
N GLY A 453 -5.61 29.66 11.79
CA GLY A 453 -4.44 29.01 11.23
C GLY A 453 -3.63 28.16 12.21
N ARG A 454 -4.24 27.65 13.28
CA ARG A 454 -3.59 26.81 14.29
C ARG A 454 -4.49 25.64 14.69
N ILE A 455 -3.88 24.54 15.07
CA ILE A 455 -4.58 23.44 15.73
C ILE A 455 -5.13 23.97 17.07
N ALA A 456 -6.44 23.85 17.27
CA ALA A 456 -7.13 24.33 18.45
C ALA A 456 -7.54 23.15 19.35
N GLU A 457 -8.74 22.65 19.20
CA GLU A 457 -9.29 21.60 20.05
C GLU A 457 -9.43 20.28 19.29
N PRO A 458 -9.28 19.11 19.96
CA PRO A 458 -9.48 17.82 19.29
C PRO A 458 -10.94 17.63 18.88
N LEU A 459 -11.15 16.83 17.83
CA LEU A 459 -12.46 16.32 17.44
C LEU A 459 -12.77 15.05 18.22
N ARG A 460 -14.02 14.92 18.66
CA ARG A 460 -14.48 13.68 19.28
C ARG A 460 -14.48 12.56 18.23
N PRO A 461 -13.82 11.41 18.50
CA PRO A 461 -13.77 10.29 17.55
C PRO A 461 -15.15 9.75 17.19
N ASN A 462 -15.30 9.27 15.94
CA ASN A 462 -16.52 8.63 15.42
C ASN A 462 -17.78 9.52 15.43
N THR A 463 -17.63 10.84 15.48
CA THR A 463 -18.77 11.78 15.46
C THR A 463 -19.03 12.41 14.10
N ILE A 464 -18.13 12.25 13.15
CA ILE A 464 -18.27 12.78 11.79
C ILE A 464 -17.86 11.76 10.74
N ARG A 465 -18.48 11.90 9.59
CA ARG A 465 -18.20 11.15 8.37
C ARG A 465 -17.95 12.11 7.22
N ILE A 466 -17.05 11.76 6.33
CA ILE A 466 -16.85 12.45 5.07
C ILE A 466 -17.62 11.67 4.00
N ASN A 467 -18.57 12.33 3.34
CA ASN A 467 -19.29 11.81 2.19
C ASN A 467 -19.09 12.82 1.06
N ASP A 468 -18.18 12.51 0.14
CA ASP A 468 -17.81 13.45 -0.93
C ASP A 468 -17.48 12.70 -2.22
N ASN A 469 -16.92 13.39 -3.18
CA ASN A 469 -16.49 12.85 -4.46
C ASN A 469 -14.99 13.05 -4.64
N ILE A 470 -14.31 12.04 -5.20
CA ILE A 470 -12.86 12.09 -5.41
C ILE A 470 -12.43 13.28 -6.30
N ALA A 471 -13.30 13.77 -7.16
CA ALA A 471 -13.03 14.98 -7.94
C ALA A 471 -12.92 16.23 -7.06
N THR A 472 -13.70 16.34 -5.97
CA THR A 472 -13.54 17.40 -4.96
C THR A 472 -12.16 17.34 -4.34
N PHE A 473 -11.78 16.15 -3.83
CA PHE A 473 -10.46 15.94 -3.24
C PHE A 473 -9.33 16.31 -4.20
N LEU A 474 -9.38 15.85 -5.43
CA LEU A 474 -8.31 16.07 -6.41
C LEU A 474 -8.24 17.49 -6.94
N ASN A 475 -9.38 18.18 -7.16
CA ASN A 475 -9.39 19.48 -7.83
C ASN A 475 -9.35 20.68 -6.88
N ASN A 476 -9.75 20.50 -5.61
CA ASN A 476 -9.88 21.61 -4.66
C ASN A 476 -8.69 21.67 -3.67
N VAL A 477 -7.54 21.14 -4.06
CA VAL A 477 -6.29 21.26 -3.29
C VAL A 477 -5.90 22.72 -3.18
N VAL A 478 -5.65 23.20 -1.96
CA VAL A 478 -5.24 24.57 -1.64
C VAL A 478 -3.82 24.65 -1.09
N GLY A 479 -3.20 23.51 -0.81
CA GLY A 479 -1.80 23.42 -0.41
C GLY A 479 -1.39 22.01 -0.04
N ILE A 480 -0.08 21.77 -0.07
CA ILE A 480 0.56 20.46 0.18
C ILE A 480 1.81 20.70 1.04
N THR A 481 2.07 19.87 2.04
CA THR A 481 3.25 19.99 2.89
C THR A 481 4.52 19.41 2.25
N LYS A 482 5.68 19.81 2.81
CA LYS A 482 6.99 19.25 2.42
C LYS A 482 7.24 17.87 3.00
N ASP A 483 6.74 17.65 4.23
CA ASP A 483 7.01 16.45 4.99
C ASP A 483 6.17 15.30 4.43
N VAL A 484 6.84 14.22 4.05
CA VAL A 484 6.24 13.04 3.44
C VAL A 484 6.47 11.86 4.38
N LYS A 485 5.42 11.09 4.65
CA LYS A 485 5.49 9.89 5.48
C LYS A 485 4.94 8.68 4.73
N GLY A 486 5.65 7.56 4.83
CA GLY A 486 5.17 6.26 4.36
C GLY A 486 4.14 5.71 5.34
N THR A 487 2.91 5.53 4.89
CA THR A 487 1.85 4.90 5.67
C THR A 487 1.18 3.78 4.88
N LEU A 488 0.57 2.86 5.61
CA LEU A 488 -0.07 1.66 5.06
C LEU A 488 -1.58 1.76 5.24
N VAL A 489 -2.31 1.22 4.30
CA VAL A 489 -3.72 0.89 4.51
C VAL A 489 -3.78 -0.45 5.22
N TRP A 490 -4.63 -0.57 6.22
CA TRP A 490 -4.80 -1.82 6.96
C TRP A 490 -5.14 -2.99 6.03
N ALA A 491 -4.43 -4.10 6.20
CA ALA A 491 -4.54 -5.31 5.38
C ALA A 491 -4.15 -5.15 3.89
N ALA A 492 -3.49 -4.05 3.51
CA ALA A 492 -2.97 -3.86 2.16
C ALA A 492 -1.46 -4.14 2.09
N ASP A 493 -1.01 -4.64 0.94
CA ASP A 493 0.42 -4.86 0.65
C ASP A 493 1.09 -3.58 0.09
N GLY A 494 0.34 -2.46 -0.04
CA GLY A 494 0.79 -1.22 -0.64
C GLY A 494 1.13 -0.15 0.40
N VAL A 495 2.12 0.64 0.10
CA VAL A 495 2.53 1.83 0.85
C VAL A 495 2.29 3.09 0.02
N VAL A 496 1.85 4.16 0.67
CA VAL A 496 1.81 5.49 0.08
C VAL A 496 2.68 6.43 0.89
N TYR A 497 3.60 7.06 0.22
CA TYR A 497 4.42 8.14 0.75
C TYR A 497 3.70 9.45 0.48
N ALA A 498 2.98 9.92 1.48
CA ALA A 498 2.06 11.05 1.35
C ALA A 498 2.48 12.23 2.23
N PRO A 499 2.38 13.47 1.71
CA PRO A 499 2.37 14.70 2.51
C PRO A 499 0.99 14.92 3.13
N GLU A 500 0.85 15.95 3.95
CA GLU A 500 -0.46 16.48 4.33
C GLU A 500 -1.01 17.37 3.19
N ILE A 501 -2.31 17.26 2.92
CA ILE A 501 -2.98 17.97 1.83
C ILE A 501 -4.19 18.74 2.35
N ALA A 502 -4.24 20.03 2.11
CA ALA A 502 -5.42 20.86 2.38
C ALA A 502 -6.34 20.90 1.16
N VAL A 503 -7.63 20.63 1.39
CA VAL A 503 -8.68 20.60 0.36
C VAL A 503 -9.85 21.46 0.81
N SER A 504 -10.31 22.37 -0.04
CA SER A 504 -11.45 23.24 0.25
C SER A 504 -12.79 22.63 -0.14
N GLY A 505 -13.84 22.97 0.61
CA GLY A 505 -15.21 22.61 0.28
C GLY A 505 -15.58 21.13 0.51
N VAL A 506 -14.83 20.42 1.34
CA VAL A 506 -15.08 19.01 1.70
C VAL A 506 -16.38 18.90 2.49
N ARG A 507 -17.25 17.98 2.09
CA ARG A 507 -18.51 17.70 2.78
C ARG A 507 -18.28 16.77 3.97
N VAL A 508 -18.63 17.28 5.14
CA VAL A 508 -18.61 16.56 6.42
C VAL A 508 -20.05 16.43 6.92
N ASP A 509 -20.43 15.21 7.28
CA ASP A 509 -21.74 14.91 7.86
C ASP A 509 -21.58 14.45 9.31
N GLU A 510 -22.36 15.00 10.22
CA GLU A 510 -22.39 14.58 11.62
C GLU A 510 -23.04 13.20 11.74
N ILE A 511 -22.46 12.34 12.54
CA ILE A 511 -23.04 11.06 12.91
C ILE A 511 -23.92 11.28 14.13
N ALA A 512 -25.23 11.06 14.01
CA ALA A 512 -26.17 11.18 15.11
C ALA A 512 -25.82 10.16 16.22
N GLY A 513 -25.77 10.62 17.46
CA GLY A 513 -25.46 9.80 18.63
C GLY A 513 -26.61 8.89 19.00
N PHE A 514 -26.84 7.79 18.27
CA PHE A 514 -27.88 6.81 18.60
C PHE A 514 -27.66 6.07 19.93
N MET A 515 -26.50 6.20 20.54
CA MET A 515 -26.17 5.51 21.80
C MET A 515 -26.11 6.44 23.01
N GLU A 516 -26.14 7.77 22.82
CA GLU A 516 -26.09 8.73 23.96
C GLU A 516 -27.47 8.94 24.63
N ASP A 517 -28.57 8.57 23.96
CA ASP A 517 -29.92 8.70 24.49
C ASP A 517 -30.40 7.47 25.31
N LEU A 518 -29.58 6.45 25.48
CA LEU A 518 -29.90 5.24 26.24
C LEU A 518 -29.41 5.25 27.69
N ASP A 519 -28.60 6.26 28.07
CA ASP A 519 -28.06 6.44 29.43
C ASP A 519 -28.66 7.67 30.15
N GLY A 520 -29.84 8.14 29.72
CA GLY A 520 -30.58 9.24 30.34
C GLY A 520 -31.66 8.76 31.30
#